data_3f36d7dc8927fb574dd421e24fd20d33
#
_entry.id   3f36d7dc8927fb574dd421e24fd20d33
#
_cell.length_a   1.000
_cell.length_b   1.000
_cell.length_c   1.000
_cell.angle_alpha   90.00
_cell.angle_beta   90.00
_cell.angle_gamma   90.00
#
_symmetry.space_group_name_H-M   'P 1'
#
loop_
_entity.id
_entity.type
_entity.pdbx_description
1 polymer ?
#
loop_
_entity_poly.entity_id
_entity_poly.type
_entity_poly.pdbx_seq_one_letter_code
_entity_poly.pdbx_strand_id
1 'polypeptide(L)'
;MTQQAVATFANVGERTNVTGSAAFKKLILAGDYAKAVEVARQQVEAGAQIIDVNMDEGLLDAEKAMETFLKLIAAEPDISRVPVMIDSSK
;
A
#
# COMPACT_ATOMS: atom_id res chain seq x y z
N MET A 1 13.89 24.71 6.92
CA MET A 1 13.59 24.32 6.47
C MET A 1 13.16 24.53 5.89
N THR A 2 13.27 24.45 5.74
CA THR A 2 12.93 24.45 5.28
C THR A 2 12.06 24.37 4.81
N GLN A 3 11.85 24.63 4.56
CA GLN A 3 11.06 24.29 4.06
C GLN A 3 10.84 24.13 2.83
N GLN A 4 11.38 24.45 2.26
CA GLN A 4 11.30 24.25 0.93
C GLN A 4 11.53 22.89 0.59
N ALA A 5 12.27 22.29 1.29
CA ALA A 5 12.44 20.88 1.24
C ALA A 5 11.11 20.15 1.36
N VAL A 6 10.20 20.71 2.10
CA VAL A 6 8.86 20.15 2.24
C VAL A 6 8.16 20.09 0.89
N ALA A 7 8.36 21.07 0.05
CA ALA A 7 7.70 21.11 -1.25
C ALA A 7 8.16 20.00 -2.18
N THR A 8 9.34 19.45 -1.93
CA THR A 8 9.87 18.36 -2.77
C THR A 8 9.63 16.98 -2.21
N PHE A 9 9.07 16.87 -1.00
CA PHE A 9 8.81 15.57 -0.40
C PHE A 9 7.44 15.05 -0.80
N ALA A 10 7.39 13.80 -1.23
CA ALA A 10 6.14 13.11 -1.40
C ALA A 10 5.68 12.58 -0.06
N ASN A 11 4.39 12.61 0.19
CA ASN A 11 3.80 12.00 1.37
C ASN A 11 3.51 10.55 1.01
N VAL A 12 4.32 9.63 1.50
CA VAL A 12 4.24 8.21 1.16
C VAL A 12 3.38 7.47 2.18
N GLY A 13 2.36 6.76 1.69
CA GLY A 13 1.56 5.89 2.53
C GLY A 13 2.23 4.54 2.65
N GLU A 14 2.61 4.16 3.86
CA GLU A 14 3.40 2.95 4.10
C GLU A 14 2.64 1.84 4.83
N ARG A 15 1.34 2.02 5.09
CA ARG A 15 0.58 1.00 5.83
C ARG A 15 0.16 -0.20 5.00
N THR A 16 0.33 -0.15 3.68
CA THR A 16 0.08 -1.29 2.79
C THR A 16 1.35 -2.10 2.56
N ASN A 17 2.07 -2.34 3.63
CA ASN A 17 3.37 -2.99 3.62
C ASN A 17 3.39 -4.07 4.71
N VAL A 18 3.45 -5.35 4.30
CA VAL A 18 3.39 -6.47 5.25
C VAL A 18 4.60 -6.55 6.18
N THR A 19 5.73 -5.96 5.78
CA THR A 19 6.92 -5.95 6.64
C THR A 19 6.89 -4.79 7.61
N GLY A 20 6.25 -3.69 7.25
CA GLY A 20 6.22 -2.47 8.07
C GLY A 20 4.94 -2.29 8.88
N SER A 21 3.90 -3.07 8.61
CA SER A 21 2.62 -2.94 9.30
C SER A 21 2.07 -4.30 9.70
N ALA A 22 2.04 -4.56 11.00
CA ALA A 22 1.49 -5.81 11.51
C ALA A 22 0.00 -5.94 11.22
N ALA A 23 -0.73 -4.83 11.23
CA ALA A 23 -2.16 -4.83 10.95
C ALA A 23 -2.43 -5.22 9.50
N PHE A 24 -1.70 -4.64 8.56
CA PHE A 24 -1.87 -4.97 7.16
C PHE A 24 -1.46 -6.42 6.88
N LYS A 25 -0.37 -6.87 7.49
CA LYS A 25 0.08 -8.25 7.38
C LYS A 25 -1.01 -9.23 7.80
N LYS A 26 -1.69 -8.98 8.91
CA LYS A 26 -2.76 -9.84 9.38
C LYS A 26 -3.90 -9.91 8.37
N LEU A 27 -4.27 -8.79 7.77
CA LEU A 27 -5.35 -8.77 6.78
C LEU A 27 -4.99 -9.61 5.56
N ILE A 28 -3.78 -9.47 5.06
CA ILE A 28 -3.35 -10.20 3.87
C ILE A 28 -3.24 -11.71 4.17
N LEU A 29 -2.67 -12.08 5.30
CA LEU A 29 -2.56 -13.49 5.67
C LEU A 29 -3.93 -14.14 5.87
N ALA A 30 -4.91 -13.37 6.35
CA ALA A 30 -6.27 -13.86 6.53
C ALA A 30 -7.08 -13.85 5.23
N GLY A 31 -6.53 -13.27 4.16
CA GLY A 31 -7.25 -13.15 2.89
C GLY A 31 -8.32 -12.07 2.92
N ASP A 32 -8.27 -11.14 3.88
CA ASP A 32 -9.25 -10.08 4.01
C ASP A 32 -8.84 -8.88 3.15
N TYR A 33 -8.91 -9.07 1.84
CA TYR A 33 -8.50 -8.04 0.90
C TYR A 33 -9.45 -6.84 0.90
N ALA A 34 -10.71 -7.03 1.27
CA ALA A 34 -11.65 -5.91 1.35
C ALA A 34 -11.16 -4.87 2.37
N LYS A 35 -10.75 -5.32 3.56
CA LYS A 35 -10.22 -4.42 4.57
C LYS A 35 -8.84 -3.89 4.18
N ALA A 36 -8.05 -4.72 3.48
CA ALA A 36 -6.74 -4.27 3.00
C ALA A 36 -6.87 -3.11 2.02
N VAL A 37 -7.87 -3.17 1.14
CA VAL A 37 -8.17 -2.06 0.21
C VAL A 37 -8.57 -0.81 0.99
N GLU A 38 -9.31 -0.96 2.09
CA GLU A 38 -9.68 0.20 2.91
C GLU A 38 -8.46 0.85 3.56
N VAL A 39 -7.43 0.08 3.90
CA VAL A 39 -6.18 0.66 4.40
C VAL A 39 -5.55 1.56 3.34
N ALA A 40 -5.56 1.12 2.08
CA ALA A 40 -5.06 1.94 0.98
C ALA A 40 -5.90 3.21 0.82
N ARG A 41 -7.23 3.08 0.88
CA ARG A 41 -8.12 4.23 0.76
C ARG A 41 -7.88 5.25 1.86
N GLN A 42 -7.71 4.79 3.08
CA GLN A 42 -7.45 5.68 4.22
C GLN A 42 -6.18 6.48 4.04
N GLN A 43 -5.14 5.87 3.48
CA GLN A 43 -3.89 6.59 3.22
C GLN A 43 -4.08 7.69 2.18
N VAL A 44 -4.83 7.41 1.12
CA VAL A 44 -5.12 8.40 0.09
C VAL A 44 -5.95 9.54 0.66
N GLU A 45 -6.96 9.20 1.47
CA GLU A 45 -7.81 10.22 2.11
C GLU A 45 -7.03 11.07 3.09
N ALA A 46 -6.00 10.50 3.71
CA ALA A 46 -5.14 11.25 4.64
C ALA A 46 -4.09 12.09 3.92
N GLY A 47 -4.05 12.05 2.61
CA GLY A 47 -3.16 12.90 1.81
C GLY A 47 -1.93 12.22 1.24
N ALA A 48 -1.86 10.89 1.25
CA ALA A 48 -0.73 10.20 0.64
C ALA A 48 -0.67 10.48 -0.86
N GLN A 49 0.51 10.79 -1.34
CA GLN A 49 0.74 11.08 -2.75
C GLN A 49 1.31 9.88 -3.50
N ILE A 50 1.82 8.91 -2.75
CA ILE A 50 2.32 7.63 -3.26
C ILE A 50 1.94 6.59 -2.22
N ILE A 51 1.57 5.39 -2.66
CA ILE A 51 1.33 4.26 -1.76
C ILE A 51 2.41 3.23 -1.98
N ASP A 52 3.10 2.84 -0.90
CA ASP A 52 4.11 1.79 -0.95
C ASP A 52 3.44 0.45 -0.64
N VAL A 53 3.52 -0.50 -1.56
CA VAL A 53 2.93 -1.82 -1.41
C VAL A 53 4.03 -2.87 -1.36
N ASN A 54 4.04 -3.66 -0.30
CA ASN A 54 5.01 -4.74 -0.12
C ASN A 54 4.27 -5.96 0.41
N MET A 55 4.46 -7.11 -0.23
CA MET A 55 3.84 -8.37 0.15
C MET A 55 4.89 -9.43 0.51
N ASP A 56 6.11 -9.00 0.86
CA ASP A 56 7.20 -9.92 1.19
C ASP A 56 7.02 -10.51 2.59
N GLU A 57 6.37 -11.65 2.64
CA GLU A 57 6.12 -12.39 3.87
C GLU A 57 6.33 -13.87 3.58
N GLY A 58 7.10 -14.56 4.42
CA GLY A 58 7.49 -15.94 4.18
C GLY A 58 6.34 -16.94 4.13
N LEU A 59 5.19 -16.63 4.77
CA LEU A 59 4.03 -17.50 4.77
C LEU A 59 3.05 -17.16 3.64
N LEU A 60 3.41 -16.21 2.77
CA LEU A 60 2.53 -15.68 1.77
C LEU A 60 3.09 -15.93 0.37
N ASP A 61 2.22 -16.26 -0.59
CA ASP A 61 2.59 -16.22 -1.99
C ASP A 61 2.60 -14.74 -2.41
N ALA A 62 3.76 -14.12 -2.32
CA ALA A 62 3.89 -12.68 -2.49
C ALA A 62 3.46 -12.21 -3.88
N GLU A 63 3.78 -12.97 -4.94
CA GLU A 63 3.39 -12.61 -6.29
C GLU A 63 1.88 -12.58 -6.44
N LYS A 64 1.22 -13.62 -5.94
CA LYS A 64 -0.23 -13.73 -6.06
C LYS A 64 -0.93 -12.69 -5.21
N ALA A 65 -0.42 -12.44 -3.99
CA ALA A 65 -0.99 -11.43 -3.12
C ALA A 65 -0.86 -10.04 -3.74
N MET A 66 0.29 -9.74 -4.32
CA MET A 66 0.53 -8.46 -4.98
C MET A 66 -0.43 -8.28 -6.16
N GLU A 67 -0.54 -9.31 -7.01
CA GLU A 67 -1.44 -9.26 -8.16
C GLU A 67 -2.89 -9.04 -7.72
N THR A 68 -3.34 -9.79 -6.74
CA THR A 68 -4.72 -9.69 -6.24
C THR A 68 -4.98 -8.29 -5.70
N PHE A 69 -4.09 -7.79 -4.87
CA PHE A 69 -4.26 -6.49 -4.23
C PHE A 69 -4.23 -5.36 -5.25
N LEU A 70 -3.26 -5.40 -6.18
CA LEU A 70 -3.15 -4.35 -7.20
C LEU A 70 -4.37 -4.32 -8.12
N LYS A 71 -4.93 -5.47 -8.47
CA LYS A 71 -6.14 -5.52 -9.27
C LYS A 71 -7.32 -4.89 -8.55
N LEU A 72 -7.42 -5.14 -7.25
CA LEU A 72 -8.53 -4.60 -6.47
C LEU A 72 -8.42 -3.08 -6.32
N ILE A 73 -7.23 -2.55 -6.04
CA ILE A 73 -7.09 -1.10 -5.92
C ILE A 73 -7.21 -0.41 -7.28
N ALA A 74 -6.83 -1.07 -8.36
CA ALA A 74 -6.98 -0.50 -9.70
C ALA A 74 -8.44 -0.32 -10.09
N ALA A 75 -9.33 -1.09 -9.48
CA ALA A 75 -10.77 -0.98 -9.72
C ALA A 75 -11.41 0.16 -8.90
N GLU A 76 -10.65 0.80 -8.02
CA GLU A 76 -11.15 1.88 -7.16
C GLU A 76 -10.56 3.22 -7.62
N PRO A 77 -11.31 4.04 -8.35
CA PRO A 77 -10.76 5.28 -8.92
C PRO A 77 -10.20 6.25 -7.88
N ASP A 78 -10.77 6.29 -6.68
CA ASP A 78 -10.32 7.17 -5.62
C ASP A 78 -8.96 6.75 -5.05
N ILE A 79 -8.56 5.50 -5.25
CA ILE A 79 -7.26 5.00 -4.83
C ILE A 79 -6.30 5.02 -6.03
N SER A 80 -6.75 4.55 -7.18
CA SER A 80 -5.89 4.37 -8.35
C SER A 80 -5.38 5.67 -8.95
N ARG A 81 -5.93 6.81 -8.54
CA ARG A 81 -5.41 8.12 -8.95
C ARG A 81 -4.05 8.44 -8.34
N VAL A 82 -3.63 7.64 -7.35
CA VAL A 82 -2.35 7.83 -6.67
C VAL A 82 -1.37 6.76 -7.17
N PRO A 83 -0.13 7.14 -7.52
CA PRO A 83 0.86 6.16 -7.95
C PRO A 83 1.16 5.14 -6.87
N VAL A 84 1.44 3.92 -7.29
CA VAL A 84 1.81 2.83 -6.39
C VAL A 84 3.28 2.49 -6.59
N MET A 85 4.03 2.46 -5.49
CA MET A 85 5.42 2.02 -5.50
C MET A 85 5.41 0.57 -5.05
N ILE A 86 5.88 -0.33 -5.92
CA ILE A 86 5.94 -1.75 -5.61
C ILE A 86 7.32 -2.05 -5.06
N ASP A 87 7.35 -2.48 -3.80
CA ASP A 87 8.58 -2.80 -3.11
C ASP A 87 8.63 -4.31 -2.93
N SER A 88 9.58 -4.96 -3.55
CA SER A 88 9.73 -6.40 -3.50
C SER A 88 11.20 -6.78 -3.57
N SER A 89 11.58 -7.77 -2.77
CA SER A 89 12.94 -8.30 -2.78
C SER A 89 13.12 -9.43 -3.82
N LYS A 90 12.08 -9.78 -4.56
CA LYS A 90 12.11 -10.91 -5.50
C LYS A 90 12.07 -10.51 -6.95
#